data_4a108be3bcc0def0eaee72616f28d28e
#
_entry.id   4a108be3bcc0def0eaee72616f28d28e
#
_cell.length_a   1.000
_cell.length_b   1.000
_cell.length_c   1.000
_cell.angle_alpha   90.00
_cell.angle_beta   90.00
_cell.angle_gamma   90.00
#
_symmetry.space_group_name_H-M   'P 1'
#
loop_
_entity.id
_entity.type
_entity.pdbx_description
1 polymer ?
#
loop_
_entity_poly.entity_id
_entity_poly.type
_entity_poly.pdbx_seq_one_letter_code
_entity_poly.pdbx_strand_id
1 'polypeptide(L)'
;MASVQELLRAADDLPGDEARRDAEILLGHCLGRSRAWLYTWPEADVAPDQARGYRDLLARRKEGIPVAYLTGEREFWSLRLAVDEHTLIPRPETETLVEWALALPLPGKARVADLGTGSGAIALAVASEREEWQVIATDSSAAALEIAAANARRNGLDRVEFRLSDWYAALQ
;
A
#
# COMPACT_ATOMS: atom_id res chain seq x y z
N MET A 1 -11.88 -0.82 30.64
CA MET A 1 -11.23 -1.03 29.32
C MET A 1 -10.80 0.34 28.82
N ALA A 2 -9.77 0.44 27.98
CA ALA A 2 -9.38 1.75 27.45
C ALA A 2 -10.35 2.16 26.34
N SER A 3 -10.72 3.47 26.29
CA SER A 3 -11.53 4.00 25.20
C SER A 3 -10.66 4.35 23.97
N VAL A 4 -11.32 4.53 22.83
CA VAL A 4 -10.68 5.01 21.58
C VAL A 4 -9.91 6.31 21.84
N GLN A 5 -10.53 7.28 22.52
CA GLN A 5 -9.93 8.58 22.82
C GLN A 5 -8.70 8.44 23.73
N GLU A 6 -8.76 7.60 24.76
CA GLU A 6 -7.62 7.37 25.65
C GLU A 6 -6.43 6.77 24.90
N LEU A 7 -6.67 5.81 23.99
CA LEU A 7 -5.62 5.21 23.17
C LEU A 7 -5.01 6.22 22.20
N LEU A 8 -5.80 7.07 21.58
CA LEU A 8 -5.30 8.11 20.69
C LEU A 8 -4.48 9.18 21.42
N ARG A 9 -4.86 9.55 22.68
CA ARG A 9 -4.05 10.46 23.51
C ARG A 9 -2.69 9.86 23.88
N ALA A 10 -2.60 8.55 24.06
CA ALA A 10 -1.34 7.87 24.34
C ALA A 10 -0.33 7.93 23.18
N ALA A 11 -0.74 8.43 22.01
CA ALA A 11 0.09 8.61 20.82
C ALA A 11 0.61 10.04 20.63
N ASP A 12 0.30 10.99 21.56
CA ASP A 12 0.73 12.39 21.45
C ASP A 12 2.27 12.55 21.45
N ASP A 13 3.00 11.52 21.88
CA ASP A 13 4.48 11.47 21.86
C ASP A 13 5.07 10.93 20.54
N LEU A 14 4.26 10.63 19.53
CA LEU A 14 4.79 10.19 18.23
C LEU A 14 5.53 11.34 17.54
N PRO A 15 6.71 11.08 16.97
CA PRO A 15 7.45 12.12 16.24
C PRO A 15 6.82 12.42 14.88
N GLY A 16 6.92 13.68 14.43
CA GLY A 16 6.56 14.15 13.10
C GLY A 16 5.20 14.83 13.01
N ASP A 17 5.01 15.56 11.91
CA ASP A 17 3.84 16.42 11.68
C ASP A 17 2.54 15.61 11.46
N GLU A 18 2.66 14.32 11.12
CA GLU A 18 1.52 13.42 10.87
C GLU A 18 1.22 12.46 12.05
N ALA A 19 1.84 12.67 13.22
CA ALA A 19 1.74 11.79 14.39
C ALA A 19 0.29 11.37 14.72
N ARG A 20 -0.61 12.32 14.74
CA ARG A 20 -2.05 12.09 15.00
C ARG A 20 -2.69 11.23 13.92
N ARG A 21 -2.39 11.47 12.66
CA ARG A 21 -2.90 10.70 11.52
C ARG A 21 -2.39 9.27 11.56
N ASP A 22 -1.11 9.08 11.86
CA ASP A 22 -0.49 7.77 12.00
C ASP A 22 -1.16 6.94 13.10
N ALA A 23 -1.37 7.55 14.27
CA ALA A 23 -2.07 6.92 15.38
C ALA A 23 -3.49 6.48 15.02
N GLU A 24 -4.24 7.33 14.31
CA GLU A 24 -5.61 7.02 13.86
C GLU A 24 -5.64 5.87 12.83
N ILE A 25 -4.68 5.83 11.91
CA ILE A 25 -4.56 4.75 10.93
C ILE A 25 -4.24 3.43 11.66
N LEU A 26 -3.26 3.42 12.56
CA LEU A 26 -2.86 2.23 13.31
C LEU A 26 -3.99 1.72 14.22
N LEU A 27 -4.70 2.62 14.92
CA LEU A 27 -5.84 2.22 15.74
C LEU A 27 -6.99 1.68 14.88
N GLY A 28 -7.30 2.36 13.77
CA GLY A 28 -8.32 1.91 12.82
C GLY A 28 -8.00 0.52 12.26
N HIS A 29 -6.73 0.25 11.95
CA HIS A 29 -6.25 -1.06 11.51
C HIS A 29 -6.50 -2.13 12.58
N CYS A 30 -6.11 -1.90 13.84
CA CYS A 30 -6.31 -2.84 14.92
C CYS A 30 -7.79 -3.14 15.21
N LEU A 31 -8.66 -2.14 15.03
CA LEU A 31 -10.10 -2.27 15.28
C LEU A 31 -10.89 -2.78 14.07
N GLY A 32 -10.29 -2.81 12.86
CA GLY A 32 -11.02 -3.04 11.62
C GLY A 32 -12.05 -1.94 11.35
N ARG A 33 -11.75 -0.67 11.71
CA ARG A 33 -12.67 0.47 11.63
C ARG A 33 -12.05 1.63 10.86
N SER A 34 -12.92 2.43 10.22
CA SER A 34 -12.50 3.65 9.52
C SER A 34 -12.11 4.75 10.52
N ARG A 35 -11.31 5.73 10.06
CA ARG A 35 -11.00 6.95 10.83
C ARG A 35 -12.28 7.71 11.21
N ALA A 36 -13.27 7.79 10.32
CA ALA A 36 -14.56 8.42 10.60
C ALA A 36 -15.26 7.76 11.79
N TRP A 37 -15.18 6.43 11.90
CA TRP A 37 -15.73 5.71 13.04
C TRP A 37 -15.06 6.10 14.36
N LEU A 38 -13.72 6.28 14.38
CA LEU A 38 -12.98 6.69 15.59
C LEU A 38 -13.43 8.07 16.10
N TYR A 39 -13.77 8.99 15.19
CA TYR A 39 -14.31 10.32 15.54
C TYR A 39 -15.76 10.26 16.00
N THR A 40 -16.54 9.34 15.45
CA THR A 40 -17.96 9.20 15.82
C THR A 40 -18.13 8.56 17.18
N TRP A 41 -17.23 7.64 17.55
CA TRP A 41 -17.33 6.83 18.76
C TRP A 41 -16.06 6.92 19.65
N PRO A 42 -15.67 8.13 20.11
CA PRO A 42 -14.43 8.30 20.87
C PRO A 42 -14.45 7.60 22.22
N GLU A 43 -15.63 7.42 22.81
CA GLU A 43 -15.84 6.76 24.10
C GLU A 43 -16.03 5.22 23.99
N ALA A 44 -15.98 4.67 22.78
CA ALA A 44 -16.15 3.23 22.59
C ALA A 44 -15.01 2.47 23.29
N ASP A 45 -15.40 1.42 24.01
CA ASP A 45 -14.46 0.51 24.66
C ASP A 45 -13.69 -0.32 23.64
N VAL A 46 -12.38 -0.44 23.84
CA VAL A 46 -11.47 -1.25 23.03
C VAL A 46 -11.09 -2.53 23.77
N ALA A 47 -11.21 -3.67 23.09
CA ALA A 47 -10.83 -4.95 23.67
C ALA A 47 -9.34 -4.98 24.07
N PRO A 48 -8.97 -5.65 25.17
CA PRO A 48 -7.60 -5.63 25.69
C PRO A 48 -6.53 -6.13 24.73
N ASP A 49 -6.84 -7.09 23.86
CA ASP A 49 -5.97 -7.62 22.81
C ASP A 49 -5.75 -6.61 21.69
N GLN A 50 -6.81 -5.94 21.21
CA GLN A 50 -6.72 -4.87 20.23
C GLN A 50 -5.93 -3.66 20.77
N ALA A 51 -6.17 -3.28 22.02
CA ALA A 51 -5.42 -2.19 22.67
C ALA A 51 -3.93 -2.54 22.83
N ARG A 52 -3.60 -3.80 23.05
CA ARG A 52 -2.22 -4.29 23.10
C ARG A 52 -1.58 -4.23 21.73
N GLY A 53 -2.21 -4.81 20.71
CA GLY A 53 -1.72 -4.75 19.32
C GLY A 53 -1.48 -3.32 18.85
N TYR A 54 -2.38 -2.39 19.19
CA TYR A 54 -2.17 -0.98 18.87
C TYR A 54 -0.92 -0.39 19.54
N ARG A 55 -0.68 -0.67 20.85
CA ARG A 55 0.51 -0.19 21.55
C ARG A 55 1.81 -0.76 20.96
N ASP A 56 1.78 -2.02 20.53
CA ASP A 56 2.92 -2.66 19.86
C ASP A 56 3.22 -1.99 18.52
N LEU A 57 2.20 -1.67 17.73
CA LEU A 57 2.38 -0.92 16.47
C LEU A 57 2.88 0.51 16.72
N LEU A 58 2.38 1.19 17.77
CA LEU A 58 2.89 2.51 18.14
C LEU A 58 4.37 2.48 18.54
N ALA A 59 4.80 1.47 19.30
CA ALA A 59 6.20 1.31 19.69
C ALA A 59 7.09 1.17 18.44
N ARG A 60 6.72 0.31 17.50
CA ARG A 60 7.43 0.13 16.24
C ARG A 60 7.40 1.40 15.37
N ARG A 61 6.31 2.17 15.39
CA ARG A 61 6.23 3.46 14.70
C ARG A 61 7.19 4.48 15.30
N LYS A 62 7.36 4.50 16.63
CA LYS A 62 8.35 5.34 17.33
C LYS A 62 9.79 4.98 16.95
N GLU A 63 10.06 3.74 16.59
CA GLU A 63 11.35 3.28 16.03
C GLU A 63 11.57 3.70 14.58
N GLY A 64 10.58 4.38 13.96
CA GLY A 64 10.69 4.92 12.60
C GLY A 64 10.10 4.01 11.51
N ILE A 65 9.50 2.86 11.86
CA ILE A 65 8.91 1.97 10.84
C ILE A 65 7.70 2.66 10.21
N PRO A 66 7.63 2.74 8.85
CA PRO A 66 6.52 3.37 8.16
C PRO A 66 5.17 2.72 8.46
N VAL A 67 4.11 3.53 8.58
CA VAL A 67 2.75 3.06 8.85
C VAL A 67 2.30 2.00 7.83
N ALA A 68 2.61 2.18 6.54
CA ALA A 68 2.24 1.23 5.50
C ALA A 68 2.86 -0.16 5.72
N TYR A 69 4.10 -0.24 6.24
CA TYR A 69 4.70 -1.54 6.59
C TYR A 69 4.11 -2.13 7.88
N LEU A 70 3.67 -1.27 8.80
CA LEU A 70 3.00 -1.72 10.03
C LEU A 70 1.60 -2.27 9.77
N THR A 71 0.88 -1.68 8.84
CA THR A 71 -0.45 -2.14 8.42
C THR A 71 -0.40 -3.21 7.33
N GLY A 72 0.76 -3.36 6.65
CA GLY A 72 0.97 -4.29 5.55
C GLY A 72 0.31 -3.87 4.25
N GLU A 73 -0.27 -2.65 4.17
CA GLU A 73 -0.96 -2.22 2.96
C GLU A 73 -0.85 -0.71 2.68
N ARG A 74 -0.98 -0.36 1.39
CA ARG A 74 -1.03 1.00 0.88
C ARG A 74 -2.07 1.09 -0.23
N GLU A 75 -2.89 2.15 -0.21
CA GLU A 75 -3.74 2.48 -1.35
C GLU A 75 -2.94 3.28 -2.39
N PHE A 76 -3.09 2.90 -3.66
CA PHE A 76 -2.53 3.59 -4.82
C PHE A 76 -3.48 3.38 -6.00
N TRP A 77 -3.88 4.47 -6.68
CA TRP A 77 -4.81 4.42 -7.82
C TRP A 77 -6.12 3.67 -7.51
N SER A 78 -6.67 3.84 -6.31
CA SER A 78 -7.82 3.10 -5.76
C SER A 78 -7.60 1.58 -5.59
N LEU A 79 -6.39 1.07 -5.84
CA LEU A 79 -6.03 -0.32 -5.58
C LEU A 79 -5.48 -0.48 -4.17
N ARG A 80 -5.87 -1.55 -3.48
CA ARG A 80 -5.27 -1.91 -2.18
C ARG A 80 -4.09 -2.84 -2.42
N LEU A 81 -2.90 -2.34 -2.19
CA LEU A 81 -1.65 -3.04 -2.42
C LEU A 81 -1.01 -3.47 -1.11
N ALA A 82 -0.65 -4.75 -1.00
CA ALA A 82 0.23 -5.22 0.04
C ALA A 82 1.63 -4.63 -0.16
N VAL A 83 2.25 -4.22 0.93
CA VAL A 83 3.62 -3.68 0.95
C VAL A 83 4.35 -4.18 2.18
N ASP A 84 5.63 -4.41 2.05
CA ASP A 84 6.54 -4.75 3.12
C ASP A 84 7.95 -4.18 2.86
N GLU A 85 8.92 -4.60 3.65
CA GLU A 85 10.31 -4.15 3.56
C GLU A 85 11.01 -4.49 2.23
N HIS A 86 10.46 -5.39 1.42
CA HIS A 86 10.99 -5.76 0.09
C HIS A 86 10.48 -4.85 -1.03
N THR A 87 9.51 -3.98 -0.76
CA THR A 87 8.90 -3.10 -1.76
C THR A 87 8.96 -1.64 -1.33
N LEU A 88 9.22 -0.74 -2.27
CA LEU A 88 9.04 0.68 -2.03
C LEU A 88 7.56 0.99 -1.82
N ILE A 89 7.25 1.75 -0.76
CA ILE A 89 5.88 2.23 -0.51
C ILE A 89 5.48 3.17 -1.65
N PRO A 90 4.40 2.88 -2.40
CA PRO A 90 3.93 3.76 -3.47
C PRO A 90 3.67 5.18 -2.97
N ARG A 91 4.18 6.17 -3.71
CA ARG A 91 4.01 7.58 -3.40
C ARG A 91 2.86 8.16 -4.21
N PRO A 92 2.05 9.09 -3.64
CA PRO A 92 0.94 9.72 -4.37
C PRO A 92 1.40 10.41 -5.67
N GLU A 93 2.58 11.04 -5.66
CA GLU A 93 3.15 11.73 -6.81
C GLU A 93 3.40 10.79 -7.99
N THR A 94 3.57 9.49 -7.74
CA THR A 94 3.76 8.47 -8.77
C THR A 94 2.48 8.26 -9.61
N GLU A 95 1.31 8.64 -9.10
CA GLU A 95 0.05 8.60 -9.86
C GLU A 95 0.10 9.49 -11.10
N THR A 96 0.86 10.59 -11.07
CA THR A 96 1.10 11.44 -12.25
C THR A 96 1.75 10.65 -13.41
N LEU A 97 2.63 9.70 -13.09
CA LEU A 97 3.24 8.85 -14.11
C LEU A 97 2.21 7.91 -14.77
N VAL A 98 1.29 7.40 -13.97
CA VAL A 98 0.16 6.58 -14.48
C VAL A 98 -0.72 7.43 -15.40
N GLU A 99 -1.09 8.65 -14.98
CA GLU A 99 -1.87 9.60 -15.80
C GLU A 99 -1.19 9.86 -17.15
N TRP A 100 0.12 10.13 -17.15
CA TRP A 100 0.88 10.35 -18.38
C TRP A 100 0.91 9.12 -19.28
N ALA A 101 1.13 7.94 -18.71
CA ALA A 101 1.13 6.70 -19.49
C ALA A 101 -0.24 6.46 -20.16
N LEU A 102 -1.32 6.70 -19.43
CA LEU A 102 -2.70 6.55 -19.93
C LEU A 102 -3.09 7.59 -20.99
N ALA A 103 -2.47 8.78 -20.97
CA ALA A 103 -2.69 9.86 -21.93
C ALA A 103 -1.92 9.68 -23.25
N LEU A 104 -0.95 8.75 -23.31
CA LEU A 104 -0.20 8.50 -24.55
C LEU A 104 -1.14 7.97 -25.64
N PRO A 105 -1.00 8.45 -26.90
CA PRO A 105 -1.79 8.00 -28.04
C PRO A 105 -1.31 6.63 -28.55
N LEU A 106 -1.37 5.62 -27.68
CA LEU A 106 -0.97 4.26 -28.00
C LEU A 106 -2.12 3.47 -28.65
N PRO A 107 -1.79 2.42 -29.45
CA PRO A 107 -2.80 1.53 -30.00
C PRO A 107 -3.64 0.86 -28.90
N GLY A 108 -4.87 0.48 -29.22
CA GLY A 108 -5.76 -0.20 -28.27
C GLY A 108 -5.17 -1.47 -27.65
N LYS A 109 -4.25 -2.15 -28.36
CA LYS A 109 -3.50 -3.33 -27.89
C LYS A 109 -2.02 -3.02 -27.72
N ALA A 110 -1.70 -2.03 -26.91
CA ALA A 110 -0.31 -1.67 -26.64
C ALA A 110 0.37 -2.70 -25.74
N ARG A 111 1.70 -2.79 -25.87
CA ARG A 111 2.56 -3.52 -24.94
C ARG A 111 3.28 -2.52 -24.05
N VAL A 112 3.19 -2.68 -22.74
CA VAL A 112 3.78 -1.79 -21.74
C VAL A 112 4.66 -2.60 -20.82
N ALA A 113 5.84 -2.10 -20.52
CA ALA A 113 6.74 -2.69 -19.53
C ALA A 113 6.94 -1.72 -18.35
N ASP A 114 6.73 -2.21 -17.13
CA ASP A 114 7.06 -1.54 -15.88
C ASP A 114 8.36 -2.15 -15.33
N LEU A 115 9.43 -1.35 -15.30
CA LEU A 115 10.76 -1.81 -14.92
C LEU A 115 11.09 -1.36 -13.50
N GLY A 116 11.33 -2.32 -12.60
CA GLY A 116 11.46 -2.06 -11.17
C GLY A 116 10.08 -1.89 -10.51
N THR A 117 9.19 -2.84 -10.77
CA THR A 117 7.76 -2.71 -10.43
C THR A 117 7.47 -2.66 -8.92
N GLY A 118 8.40 -3.16 -8.08
CA GLY A 118 8.21 -3.20 -6.62
C GLY A 118 6.94 -3.94 -6.22
N SER A 119 6.00 -3.24 -5.59
CA SER A 119 4.68 -3.78 -5.22
C SER A 119 3.71 -3.99 -6.39
N GLY A 120 4.12 -3.65 -7.62
CA GLY A 120 3.27 -3.70 -8.81
C GLY A 120 2.42 -2.44 -9.02
N ALA A 121 2.64 -1.37 -8.27
CA ALA A 121 1.74 -0.22 -8.20
C ALA A 121 1.43 0.38 -9.57
N ILE A 122 2.45 0.72 -10.39
CA ILE A 122 2.27 1.33 -11.70
C ILE A 122 1.68 0.32 -12.69
N ALA A 123 2.26 -0.88 -12.75
CA ALA A 123 1.80 -1.93 -13.65
C ALA A 123 0.32 -2.26 -13.44
N LEU A 124 -0.10 -2.42 -12.18
CA LEU A 124 -1.48 -2.76 -11.82
C LEU A 124 -2.43 -1.59 -12.07
N ALA A 125 -2.01 -0.35 -11.77
CA ALA A 125 -2.80 0.84 -12.08
C ALA A 125 -3.04 0.99 -13.59
N VAL A 126 -2.01 0.83 -14.41
CA VAL A 126 -2.16 0.85 -15.88
C VAL A 126 -3.06 -0.28 -16.37
N ALA A 127 -2.87 -1.49 -15.83
CA ALA A 127 -3.67 -2.63 -16.19
C ALA A 127 -5.15 -2.44 -15.79
N SER A 128 -5.46 -1.83 -14.66
CA SER A 128 -6.86 -1.59 -14.25
C SER A 128 -7.62 -0.66 -15.20
N GLU A 129 -6.93 0.29 -15.83
CA GLU A 129 -7.52 1.29 -16.75
C GLU A 129 -7.54 0.85 -18.22
N ARG A 130 -6.71 -0.10 -18.62
CA ARG A 130 -6.52 -0.54 -20.01
C ARG A 130 -6.54 -2.05 -20.12
N GLU A 131 -7.74 -2.64 -20.21
CA GLU A 131 -7.93 -4.10 -20.26
C GLU A 131 -7.24 -4.77 -21.45
N GLU A 132 -7.19 -4.09 -22.59
CA GLU A 132 -6.60 -4.60 -23.82
C GLU A 132 -5.07 -4.49 -23.89
N TRP A 133 -4.46 -3.75 -22.95
CA TRP A 133 -3.00 -3.61 -22.96
C TRP A 133 -2.32 -4.84 -22.34
N GLN A 134 -1.24 -5.24 -22.98
CA GLN A 134 -0.36 -6.29 -22.44
C GLN A 134 0.67 -5.64 -21.50
N VAL A 135 0.48 -5.80 -20.21
CA VAL A 135 1.40 -5.23 -19.20
C VAL A 135 2.34 -6.32 -18.71
N ILE A 136 3.63 -6.04 -18.82
CA ILE A 136 4.73 -6.86 -18.28
C ILE A 136 5.39 -6.05 -17.17
N ALA A 137 5.48 -6.61 -15.99
CA ALA A 137 6.13 -6.00 -14.82
C ALA A 137 7.41 -6.76 -14.48
N THR A 138 8.52 -6.05 -14.33
CA THR A 138 9.80 -6.67 -14.01
C THR A 138 10.39 -6.10 -12.74
N ASP A 139 11.15 -6.90 -12.02
CA ASP A 139 11.96 -6.46 -10.89
C ASP A 139 13.19 -7.38 -10.76
N SER A 140 14.25 -6.88 -10.16
CA SER A 140 15.43 -7.67 -9.81
C SER A 140 15.26 -8.45 -8.51
N SER A 141 14.25 -8.11 -7.71
CA SER A 141 13.89 -8.77 -6.45
C SER A 141 12.76 -9.78 -6.67
N ALA A 142 13.06 -11.06 -6.46
CA ALA A 142 12.03 -12.11 -6.49
C ALA A 142 10.96 -11.89 -5.40
N ALA A 143 11.36 -11.41 -4.20
CA ALA A 143 10.43 -11.10 -3.12
C ALA A 143 9.46 -9.97 -3.50
N ALA A 144 9.94 -8.91 -4.16
CA ALA A 144 9.07 -7.85 -4.66
C ALA A 144 8.05 -8.39 -5.70
N LEU A 145 8.48 -9.27 -6.61
CA LEU A 145 7.59 -9.88 -7.60
C LEU A 145 6.54 -10.79 -6.97
N GLU A 146 6.86 -11.49 -5.89
CA GLU A 146 5.86 -12.29 -5.15
C GLU A 146 4.75 -11.40 -4.58
N ILE A 147 5.11 -10.23 -4.02
CA ILE A 147 4.17 -9.24 -3.52
C ILE A 147 3.34 -8.65 -4.67
N ALA A 148 3.98 -8.25 -5.77
CA ALA A 148 3.31 -7.70 -6.94
C ALA A 148 2.30 -8.71 -7.53
N ALA A 149 2.68 -9.98 -7.66
CA ALA A 149 1.79 -11.04 -8.12
C ALA A 149 0.62 -11.31 -7.14
N ALA A 150 0.87 -11.22 -5.83
CA ALA A 150 -0.20 -11.30 -4.83
C ALA A 150 -1.17 -10.13 -4.94
N ASN A 151 -0.65 -8.91 -5.17
CA ASN A 151 -1.45 -7.71 -5.41
C ASN A 151 -2.28 -7.81 -6.69
N ALA A 152 -1.73 -8.38 -7.77
CA ALA A 152 -2.47 -8.65 -8.99
C ALA A 152 -3.69 -9.54 -8.74
N ARG A 153 -3.48 -10.68 -8.07
CA ARG A 153 -4.57 -11.61 -7.69
C ARG A 153 -5.63 -10.94 -6.82
N ARG A 154 -5.20 -10.20 -5.79
CA ARG A 154 -6.10 -9.49 -4.87
C ARG A 154 -7.02 -8.49 -5.57
N ASN A 155 -6.53 -7.87 -6.64
CA ASN A 155 -7.26 -6.84 -7.39
C ASN A 155 -7.87 -7.37 -8.71
N GLY A 156 -7.84 -8.69 -8.98
CA GLY A 156 -8.42 -9.28 -10.19
C GLY A 156 -7.68 -8.91 -11.48
N LEU A 157 -6.37 -8.68 -11.39
CA LEU A 157 -5.51 -8.24 -12.49
C LEU A 157 -4.49 -9.33 -12.89
N ASP A 158 -4.88 -10.61 -12.83
CA ASP A 158 -4.03 -11.78 -13.08
C ASP A 158 -3.42 -11.82 -14.50
N ARG A 159 -3.88 -10.97 -15.41
CA ARG A 159 -3.34 -10.84 -16.77
C ARG A 159 -2.00 -10.12 -16.84
N VAL A 160 -1.57 -9.45 -15.77
CA VAL A 160 -0.24 -8.83 -15.70
C VAL A 160 0.82 -9.90 -15.60
N GLU A 161 1.80 -9.87 -16.49
CA GLU A 161 2.90 -10.81 -16.50
C GLU A 161 4.06 -10.30 -15.65
N PHE A 162 4.57 -11.13 -14.72
CA PHE A 162 5.70 -10.78 -13.85
C PHE A 162 6.94 -11.57 -14.25
N ARG A 163 8.09 -10.89 -14.42
CA ARG A 163 9.37 -11.50 -14.78
C ARG A 163 10.50 -11.00 -13.91
N LEU A 164 11.28 -11.91 -13.36
CA LEU A 164 12.55 -11.59 -12.72
C LEU A 164 13.53 -11.08 -13.79
N SER A 165 14.02 -9.87 -13.66
CA SER A 165 14.86 -9.25 -14.68
C SER A 165 15.72 -8.13 -14.11
N ASP A 166 16.94 -8.07 -14.57
CA ASP A 166 17.74 -6.86 -14.47
C ASP A 166 17.41 -5.98 -15.69
N TRP A 167 16.62 -4.90 -15.45
CA TRP A 167 16.07 -4.00 -16.46
C TRP A 167 15.39 -4.75 -17.59
N TYR A 168 15.98 -4.70 -18.81
CA TYR A 168 15.42 -5.24 -20.04
C TYR A 168 15.79 -6.71 -20.33
N ALA A 169 16.61 -7.33 -19.50
CA ALA A 169 17.21 -8.63 -19.83
C ALA A 169 16.18 -9.72 -20.16
N ALA A 170 15.03 -9.71 -19.52
CA ALA A 170 13.96 -10.69 -19.75
C ALA A 170 12.88 -10.24 -20.74
N LEU A 171 13.05 -9.11 -21.45
CA LEU A 171 12.06 -8.56 -22.40
C LEU A 171 12.40 -8.86 -23.86
N GLN A 172 13.48 -9.60 -24.13
CA GLN A 172 13.90 -10.01 -25.49
C GLN A 172 13.08 -11.17 -26.00
#